data_f44bfbc1c42598e92a63b51a54002028
#
_entry.id   f44bfbc1c42598e92a63b51a54002028
#
_cell.length_a   1.000
_cell.length_b   1.000
_cell.length_c   1.000
_cell.angle_alpha   90.00
_cell.angle_beta   90.00
_cell.angle_gamma   90.00
#
_symmetry.space_group_name_H-M   'P 1'
#
loop_
_entity.id
_entity.type
_entity.pdbx_description
1 polymer ?
#
loop_
_entity_poly.entity_id
_entity_poly.type
_entity_poly.pdbx_seq_one_letter_code
_entity_poly.pdbx_strand_id
1 'polypeptide(L)'
;MSRRLRWYDLITINIFFLALTTLSQTNGLVFPLLVQNFVGEATKGARLGELRLWSLMVALLWQALMGMLSDRNTSHLGRRRPFILIGSLAMTVFIALTGVAAGMTGMAGFWFLFAIAVLQAVAANTAHGAQQGLIPDLVPDEQRGRYSAVKAVLEVPLPLILVSFTIARFISAGNLWLALGLAMAVLLVSMALTMLAPERPLPKEEAPPLDWAPILRLVAMAAVFTAIILGLGAAVRLLGDPLAAITAPALLLPIAGLTGVLAIIIAVAVGVWISVRISIGNRAAQDNPSFTWWVVNRLAFFVGTTNLSTFAIYFLQARLGLEREKAAGPAALLMTVIGVFILLAAVPSGFLGDRFGHKRLVL
;
A
#
# COMPACT_ATOMS: atom_id res chain seq x y z
N MET A 1 -5.32 -30.53 20.47
CA MET A 1 -4.89 -31.15 19.19
C MET A 1 -5.18 -30.16 18.05
N SER A 2 -4.15 -29.67 17.35
CA SER A 2 -4.32 -28.83 16.16
C SER A 2 -4.96 -29.66 15.04
N ARG A 3 -6.03 -29.17 14.44
CA ARG A 3 -6.63 -29.79 13.24
C ARG A 3 -5.53 -29.85 12.17
N ARG A 4 -5.33 -31.04 11.57
CA ARG A 4 -4.47 -31.15 10.40
C ARG A 4 -5.01 -30.25 9.29
N LEU A 5 -4.14 -29.34 8.77
CA LEU A 5 -4.49 -28.48 7.65
C LEU A 5 -4.76 -29.33 6.40
N ARG A 6 -5.81 -28.96 5.67
CA ARG A 6 -6.21 -29.60 4.42
C ARG A 6 -5.66 -28.80 3.24
N TRP A 7 -5.62 -29.37 2.04
CA TRP A 7 -5.09 -28.72 0.84
C TRP A 7 -5.81 -27.37 0.53
N TYR A 8 -7.12 -27.28 0.78
CA TYR A 8 -7.88 -26.06 0.53
C TYR A 8 -7.63 -24.96 1.58
N ASP A 9 -7.08 -25.29 2.73
CA ASP A 9 -6.68 -24.29 3.72
C ASP A 9 -5.54 -23.41 3.19
N LEU A 10 -4.72 -23.91 2.25
CA LEU A 10 -3.73 -23.12 1.51
C LEU A 10 -4.37 -21.92 0.79
N ILE A 11 -5.56 -22.12 0.23
CA ILE A 11 -6.29 -21.09 -0.50
C ILE A 11 -7.04 -20.20 0.48
N THR A 12 -7.85 -20.77 1.38
CA THR A 12 -8.71 -20.01 2.29
C THR A 12 -7.95 -19.08 3.22
N ILE A 13 -6.73 -19.45 3.64
CA ILE A 13 -5.85 -18.61 4.47
C ILE A 13 -5.22 -17.47 3.66
N ASN A 14 -4.96 -17.68 2.36
CA ASN A 14 -4.18 -16.75 1.55
C ASN A 14 -4.98 -15.92 0.54
N ILE A 15 -6.17 -16.36 0.13
CA ILE A 15 -6.92 -15.77 -0.98
C ILE A 15 -7.25 -14.28 -0.78
N PHE A 16 -7.37 -13.83 0.46
CA PHE A 16 -7.68 -12.43 0.76
C PHE A 16 -6.56 -11.46 0.35
N PHE A 17 -5.30 -11.90 0.26
CA PHE A 17 -4.21 -11.09 -0.29
C PHE A 17 -4.45 -10.72 -1.75
N LEU A 18 -5.06 -11.63 -2.54
CA LEU A 18 -5.50 -11.33 -3.91
C LEU A 18 -6.43 -10.12 -3.94
N ALA A 19 -7.45 -10.11 -3.08
CA ALA A 19 -8.42 -9.02 -3.02
C ALA A 19 -7.79 -7.68 -2.62
N LEU A 20 -6.98 -7.68 -1.56
CA LEU A 20 -6.33 -6.46 -1.08
C LEU A 20 -5.43 -5.83 -2.14
N THR A 21 -4.62 -6.64 -2.82
CA THR A 21 -3.73 -6.12 -3.85
C THR A 21 -4.49 -5.73 -5.12
N THR A 22 -5.51 -6.50 -5.53
CA THR A 22 -6.39 -6.12 -6.65
C THR A 22 -7.02 -4.76 -6.41
N LEU A 23 -7.54 -4.51 -5.19
CA LEU A 23 -8.12 -3.22 -4.82
C LEU A 23 -7.07 -2.10 -4.81
N SER A 24 -5.90 -2.35 -4.24
CA SER A 24 -4.80 -1.38 -4.23
C SER A 24 -4.38 -0.96 -5.64
N GLN A 25 -4.23 -1.92 -6.56
CA GLN A 25 -3.89 -1.68 -7.96
C GLN A 25 -5.04 -0.95 -8.69
N THR A 26 -6.30 -1.32 -8.44
CA THR A 26 -7.46 -0.63 -9.00
C THR A 26 -7.50 0.83 -8.56
N ASN A 27 -7.30 1.12 -7.29
CA ASN A 27 -7.21 2.49 -6.76
C ASN A 27 -5.99 3.25 -7.34
N GLY A 28 -4.92 2.53 -7.65
CA GLY A 28 -3.74 3.06 -8.35
C GLY A 28 -4.07 3.61 -9.74
N LEU A 29 -5.06 3.04 -10.41
CA LEU A 29 -5.54 3.50 -11.72
C LEU A 29 -6.67 4.53 -11.60
N VAL A 30 -7.64 4.29 -10.72
CA VAL A 30 -8.87 5.10 -10.62
C VAL A 30 -8.62 6.46 -9.96
N PHE A 31 -7.89 6.52 -8.84
CA PHE A 31 -7.70 7.77 -8.11
C PHE A 31 -6.98 8.86 -8.90
N PRO A 32 -5.87 8.58 -9.62
CA PRO A 32 -5.25 9.59 -10.47
C PRO A 32 -6.21 10.18 -11.51
N LEU A 33 -7.03 9.33 -12.14
CA LEU A 33 -7.99 9.76 -13.17
C LEU A 33 -9.08 10.65 -12.58
N LEU A 34 -9.64 10.30 -11.41
CA LEU A 34 -10.65 11.09 -10.72
C LEU A 34 -10.07 12.40 -10.18
N VAL A 35 -8.90 12.38 -9.58
CA VAL A 35 -8.22 13.59 -9.09
C VAL A 35 -7.99 14.56 -10.26
N GLN A 36 -7.47 14.08 -11.40
CA GLN A 36 -7.29 14.89 -12.59
C GLN A 36 -8.62 15.49 -13.10
N ASN A 37 -9.72 14.73 -13.00
CA ASN A 37 -11.05 15.21 -13.38
C ASN A 37 -11.53 16.36 -12.48
N PHE A 38 -11.25 16.28 -11.17
CA PHE A 38 -11.76 17.25 -10.19
C PHE A 38 -10.93 18.54 -10.13
N VAL A 39 -9.60 18.45 -10.25
CA VAL A 39 -8.72 19.60 -9.99
C VAL A 39 -7.96 20.10 -11.22
N GLY A 40 -8.12 19.44 -12.37
CA GLY A 40 -7.47 19.80 -13.62
C GLY A 40 -5.97 19.49 -13.67
N GLU A 41 -5.34 19.89 -14.80
CA GLU A 41 -3.93 19.55 -15.11
C GLU A 41 -2.91 20.19 -14.15
N ALA A 42 -3.14 21.46 -13.79
CA ALA A 42 -2.17 22.25 -13.05
C ALA A 42 -1.86 21.73 -11.64
N THR A 43 -2.85 21.16 -10.96
CA THR A 43 -2.75 20.77 -9.53
C THR A 43 -2.89 19.28 -9.29
N LYS A 44 -3.15 18.46 -10.33
CA LYS A 44 -3.40 17.02 -10.20
C LYS A 44 -2.32 16.26 -9.42
N GLY A 45 -1.05 16.56 -9.68
CA GLY A 45 0.08 15.89 -9.03
C GLY A 45 0.15 16.20 -7.52
N ALA A 46 0.03 17.48 -7.15
CA ALA A 46 0.06 17.91 -5.76
C ALA A 46 -1.13 17.33 -4.96
N ARG A 47 -2.33 17.38 -5.55
CA ARG A 47 -3.56 16.85 -4.92
C ARG A 47 -3.57 15.33 -4.81
N LEU A 48 -3.04 14.62 -5.81
CA LEU A 48 -2.87 13.17 -5.70
C LEU A 48 -1.85 12.81 -4.62
N GLY A 49 -0.75 13.55 -4.53
CA GLY A 49 0.26 13.39 -3.47
C GLY A 49 -0.35 13.61 -2.07
N GLU A 50 -1.16 14.65 -1.91
CA GLU A 50 -1.88 14.95 -0.67
C GLU A 50 -2.83 13.80 -0.26
N LEU A 51 -3.66 13.33 -1.19
CA LEU A 51 -4.58 12.21 -0.97
C LEU A 51 -3.81 10.93 -0.56
N ARG A 52 -2.72 10.62 -1.27
CA ARG A 52 -1.89 9.44 -0.99
C ARG A 52 -1.18 9.53 0.37
N LEU A 53 -0.65 10.71 0.71
CA LEU A 53 0.01 10.94 1.99
C LEU A 53 -0.93 10.62 3.16
N TRP A 54 -2.09 11.25 3.18
CA TRP A 54 -3.03 11.07 4.28
C TRP A 54 -3.60 9.66 4.35
N SER A 55 -3.93 9.05 3.21
CA SER A 55 -4.37 7.65 3.17
C SER A 55 -3.30 6.69 3.71
N LEU A 56 -2.03 6.91 3.36
CA LEU A 56 -0.92 6.08 3.84
C LEU A 56 -0.67 6.25 5.33
N MET A 57 -0.70 7.50 5.84
CA MET A 57 -0.52 7.79 7.27
C MET A 57 -1.58 7.07 8.11
N VAL A 58 -2.85 7.19 7.70
CA VAL A 58 -3.95 6.49 8.37
C VAL A 58 -3.80 4.98 8.24
N ALA A 59 -3.42 4.47 7.07
CA ALA A 59 -3.20 3.04 6.84
C ALA A 59 -2.19 2.44 7.81
N LEU A 60 -1.01 3.06 7.96
CA LEU A 60 0.06 2.58 8.82
C LEU A 60 -0.37 2.49 10.30
N LEU A 61 -0.98 3.55 10.80
CA LEU A 61 -1.43 3.62 12.20
C LEU A 61 -2.57 2.63 12.45
N TRP A 62 -3.54 2.59 11.53
CA TRP A 62 -4.72 1.76 11.66
C TRP A 62 -4.41 0.26 11.55
N GLN A 63 -3.49 -0.12 10.66
CA GLN A 63 -3.06 -1.52 10.51
C GLN A 63 -2.46 -2.08 11.80
N ALA A 64 -1.56 -1.31 12.45
CA ALA A 64 -0.94 -1.72 13.70
C ALA A 64 -1.98 -1.84 14.82
N LEU A 65 -2.89 -0.87 14.93
CA LEU A 65 -3.97 -0.88 15.91
C LEU A 65 -4.89 -2.08 15.71
N MET A 66 -5.35 -2.32 14.49
CA MET A 66 -6.26 -3.42 14.18
C MET A 66 -5.58 -4.78 14.32
N GLY A 67 -4.28 -4.90 14.00
CA GLY A 67 -3.48 -6.08 14.29
C GLY A 67 -3.55 -6.42 15.78
N MET A 68 -3.21 -5.47 16.64
CA MET A 68 -3.22 -5.62 18.09
C MET A 68 -4.62 -5.93 18.65
N LEU A 69 -5.67 -5.24 18.15
CA LEU A 69 -7.05 -5.49 18.59
C LEU A 69 -7.53 -6.86 18.14
N SER A 70 -7.19 -7.30 16.93
CA SER A 70 -7.55 -8.62 16.44
C SER A 70 -6.86 -9.75 17.23
N ASP A 71 -5.64 -9.52 17.73
CA ASP A 71 -4.90 -10.48 18.58
C ASP A 71 -5.62 -10.81 19.88
N ARG A 72 -6.48 -9.90 20.34
CA ARG A 72 -7.19 -9.98 21.62
C ARG A 72 -8.67 -10.35 21.49
N ASN A 73 -9.14 -10.47 20.25
CA ASN A 73 -10.55 -10.71 20.01
C ASN A 73 -10.94 -12.13 20.42
N THR A 74 -11.98 -12.21 21.26
CA THR A 74 -12.53 -13.47 21.80
C THR A 74 -13.89 -13.82 21.19
N SER A 75 -14.19 -13.30 19.98
CA SER A 75 -15.45 -13.56 19.29
C SER A 75 -15.63 -15.05 18.95
N HIS A 76 -16.87 -15.51 18.98
CA HIS A 76 -17.25 -16.86 18.55
C HIS A 76 -16.96 -17.14 17.06
N LEU A 77 -16.88 -16.12 16.23
CA LEU A 77 -16.51 -16.24 14.81
C LEU A 77 -15.02 -16.53 14.58
N GLY A 78 -14.20 -16.49 15.63
CA GLY A 78 -12.76 -16.57 15.53
C GLY A 78 -12.08 -15.25 15.89
N ARG A 79 -10.77 -15.27 16.00
CA ARG A 79 -9.95 -14.12 16.43
C ARG A 79 -9.85 -13.06 15.33
N ARG A 80 -9.57 -13.46 14.09
CA ARG A 80 -9.27 -12.61 12.95
C ARG A 80 -10.45 -12.34 12.03
N ARG A 81 -11.33 -13.32 11.84
CA ARG A 81 -12.45 -13.26 10.88
C ARG A 81 -13.38 -12.07 11.04
N PRO A 82 -13.79 -11.62 12.26
CA PRO A 82 -14.67 -10.47 12.40
C PRO A 82 -14.09 -9.19 11.79
N PHE A 83 -12.78 -8.97 11.94
CA PHE A 83 -12.11 -7.80 11.38
C PHE A 83 -12.02 -7.86 9.85
N ILE A 84 -11.76 -9.06 9.30
CA ILE A 84 -11.75 -9.29 7.85
C ILE A 84 -13.14 -9.04 7.29
N LEU A 85 -14.20 -9.56 7.94
CA LEU A 85 -15.58 -9.37 7.51
C LEU A 85 -15.98 -7.89 7.52
N ILE A 86 -15.83 -7.22 8.67
CA ILE A 86 -16.21 -5.80 8.84
C ILE A 86 -15.41 -4.92 7.87
N GLY A 87 -14.09 -5.11 7.79
CA GLY A 87 -13.25 -4.36 6.88
C GLY A 87 -13.63 -4.56 5.41
N SER A 88 -13.95 -5.80 5.00
CA SER A 88 -14.36 -6.08 3.61
C SER A 88 -15.71 -5.47 3.25
N LEU A 89 -16.70 -5.55 4.14
CA LEU A 89 -18.01 -4.94 3.91
C LEU A 89 -17.89 -3.41 3.84
N ALA A 90 -17.13 -2.79 4.74
CA ALA A 90 -16.87 -1.36 4.70
C ALA A 90 -16.12 -0.95 3.41
N MET A 91 -15.11 -1.73 2.98
CA MET A 91 -14.42 -1.49 1.70
C MET A 91 -15.39 -1.54 0.52
N THR A 92 -16.30 -2.51 0.48
CA THR A 92 -17.30 -2.63 -0.59
C THR A 92 -18.15 -1.37 -0.71
N VAL A 93 -18.61 -0.82 0.43
CA VAL A 93 -19.34 0.46 0.46
C VAL A 93 -18.49 1.60 -0.09
N PHE A 94 -17.23 1.73 0.35
CA PHE A 94 -16.37 2.83 -0.10
C PHE A 94 -15.92 2.68 -1.55
N ILE A 95 -15.82 1.46 -2.09
CA ILE A 95 -15.59 1.24 -3.53
C ILE A 95 -16.82 1.73 -4.32
N ALA A 96 -18.02 1.40 -3.88
CA ALA A 96 -19.25 1.88 -4.52
C ALA A 96 -19.35 3.43 -4.47
N LEU A 97 -19.01 4.04 -3.33
CA LEU A 97 -18.94 5.49 -3.19
C LEU A 97 -17.88 6.14 -4.10
N THR A 98 -16.77 5.44 -4.41
CA THR A 98 -15.81 5.90 -5.43
C THR A 98 -16.47 6.00 -6.82
N GLY A 99 -17.35 5.06 -7.16
CA GLY A 99 -18.15 5.13 -8.37
C GLY A 99 -19.12 6.33 -8.38
N VAL A 100 -19.73 6.64 -7.24
CA VAL A 100 -20.57 7.85 -7.08
C VAL A 100 -19.72 9.11 -7.24
N ALA A 101 -18.54 9.16 -6.62
CA ALA A 101 -17.62 10.28 -6.74
C ALA A 101 -17.27 10.61 -8.20
N ALA A 102 -17.17 9.60 -9.07
CA ALA A 102 -16.85 9.78 -10.47
C ALA A 102 -17.88 10.64 -11.24
N GLY A 103 -19.12 10.72 -10.76
CA GLY A 103 -20.17 11.61 -11.29
C GLY A 103 -20.10 13.04 -10.77
N MET A 104 -19.19 13.34 -9.83
CA MET A 104 -19.02 14.68 -9.26
C MET A 104 -18.00 15.50 -10.06
N THR A 105 -17.95 16.80 -9.79
CA THR A 105 -17.01 17.75 -10.43
C THR A 105 -16.41 18.72 -9.43
N GLY A 106 -15.26 19.30 -9.78
CA GLY A 106 -14.61 20.35 -9.01
C GLY A 106 -14.11 19.90 -7.63
N MET A 107 -13.84 20.87 -6.76
CA MET A 107 -13.26 20.65 -5.43
C MET A 107 -14.17 19.85 -4.49
N ALA A 108 -15.49 19.89 -4.68
CA ALA A 108 -16.41 19.07 -3.90
C ALA A 108 -16.19 17.58 -4.19
N GLY A 109 -16.04 17.20 -5.46
CA GLY A 109 -15.69 15.84 -5.87
C GLY A 109 -14.33 15.40 -5.32
N PHE A 110 -13.33 16.29 -5.32
CA PHE A 110 -12.03 16.01 -4.74
C PHE A 110 -12.11 15.70 -3.24
N TRP A 111 -12.76 16.55 -2.45
CA TRP A 111 -12.85 16.34 -1.01
C TRP A 111 -13.70 15.11 -0.63
N PHE A 112 -14.73 14.82 -1.44
CA PHE A 112 -15.50 13.59 -1.27
C PHE A 112 -14.64 12.36 -1.55
N LEU A 113 -13.87 12.33 -2.65
CA LEU A 113 -12.93 11.27 -2.95
C LEU A 113 -11.83 11.15 -1.89
N PHE A 114 -11.34 12.29 -1.37
CA PHE A 114 -10.33 12.32 -0.30
C PHE A 114 -10.85 11.62 0.97
N ALA A 115 -12.05 11.95 1.40
CA ALA A 115 -12.69 11.29 2.55
C ALA A 115 -12.87 9.78 2.31
N ILE A 116 -13.35 9.40 1.12
CA ILE A 116 -13.49 7.99 0.73
C ILE A 116 -12.14 7.27 0.76
N ALA A 117 -11.08 7.87 0.21
CA ALA A 117 -9.75 7.25 0.17
C ALA A 117 -9.18 7.00 1.57
N VAL A 118 -9.38 7.94 2.50
CA VAL A 118 -8.99 7.77 3.91
C VAL A 118 -9.82 6.67 4.58
N LEU A 119 -11.13 6.66 4.37
CA LEU A 119 -12.02 5.64 4.93
C LEU A 119 -11.78 4.25 4.32
N GLN A 120 -11.44 4.18 3.03
CA GLN A 120 -10.97 2.92 2.42
C GLN A 120 -9.67 2.44 3.06
N ALA A 121 -8.73 3.34 3.36
CA ALA A 121 -7.50 2.98 4.06
C ALA A 121 -7.79 2.40 5.45
N VAL A 122 -8.74 2.99 6.20
CA VAL A 122 -9.24 2.44 7.48
C VAL A 122 -9.83 1.05 7.29
N ALA A 123 -10.76 0.88 6.37
CA ALA A 123 -11.46 -0.38 6.13
C ALA A 123 -10.49 -1.48 5.64
N ALA A 124 -9.63 -1.16 4.67
CA ALA A 124 -8.64 -2.10 4.13
C ALA A 124 -7.67 -2.57 5.22
N ASN A 125 -7.20 -1.67 6.07
CA ASN A 125 -6.23 -2.01 7.11
C ASN A 125 -6.88 -2.65 8.35
N THR A 126 -8.19 -2.49 8.55
CA THR A 126 -8.95 -3.30 9.50
C THR A 126 -8.89 -4.79 9.11
N ALA A 127 -9.11 -5.10 7.85
CA ALA A 127 -9.03 -6.47 7.35
C ALA A 127 -7.58 -6.95 7.22
N HIS A 128 -6.68 -6.12 6.68
CA HIS A 128 -5.27 -6.47 6.44
C HIS A 128 -4.50 -6.75 7.74
N GLY A 129 -4.69 -5.93 8.78
CA GLY A 129 -4.07 -6.15 10.09
C GLY A 129 -4.42 -7.53 10.67
N ALA A 130 -5.67 -7.94 10.55
CA ALA A 130 -6.12 -9.26 10.96
C ALA A 130 -5.61 -10.37 10.02
N GLN A 131 -5.65 -10.16 8.71
CA GLN A 131 -5.21 -11.14 7.70
C GLN A 131 -3.74 -11.53 7.86
N GLN A 132 -2.86 -10.59 8.17
CA GLN A 132 -1.43 -10.84 8.39
C GLN A 132 -1.16 -11.88 9.49
N GLY A 133 -2.04 -11.98 10.47
CA GLY A 133 -1.92 -12.93 11.58
C GLY A 133 -2.37 -14.36 11.24
N LEU A 134 -3.12 -14.61 10.14
CA LEU A 134 -3.66 -15.95 9.87
C LEU A 134 -2.58 -17.01 9.63
N ILE A 135 -1.51 -16.66 8.90
CA ILE A 135 -0.42 -17.62 8.64
C ILE A 135 0.32 -18.00 9.93
N PRO A 136 0.86 -17.04 10.73
CA PRO A 136 1.55 -17.40 11.96
C PRO A 136 0.66 -18.09 13.01
N ASP A 137 -0.65 -17.80 13.02
CA ASP A 137 -1.58 -18.37 13.99
C ASP A 137 -2.05 -19.78 13.63
N LEU A 138 -2.25 -20.08 12.35
CA LEU A 138 -2.89 -21.31 11.89
C LEU A 138 -1.92 -22.31 11.28
N VAL A 139 -0.77 -21.87 10.77
CA VAL A 139 0.15 -22.71 10.00
C VAL A 139 1.33 -23.12 10.84
N PRO A 140 1.58 -24.45 11.00
CA PRO A 140 2.78 -24.96 11.64
C PRO A 140 4.08 -24.46 10.96
N ASP A 141 5.14 -24.29 11.73
CA ASP A 141 6.41 -23.73 11.25
C ASP A 141 6.96 -24.47 10.03
N GLU A 142 6.84 -25.80 9.99
CA GLU A 142 7.33 -26.66 8.91
C GLU A 142 6.59 -26.42 7.59
N GLN A 143 5.38 -25.86 7.62
CA GLN A 143 4.55 -25.61 6.44
C GLN A 143 4.50 -24.13 6.04
N ARG A 144 5.02 -23.21 6.86
CA ARG A 144 4.96 -21.76 6.60
C ARG A 144 5.58 -21.36 5.28
N GLY A 145 6.67 -22.03 4.87
CA GLY A 145 7.30 -21.78 3.57
C GLY A 145 6.34 -22.01 2.40
N ARG A 146 5.56 -23.11 2.42
CA ARG A 146 4.57 -23.42 1.39
C ARG A 146 3.42 -22.42 1.36
N TYR A 147 2.91 -22.01 2.52
CA TYR A 147 1.85 -21.01 2.62
C TYR A 147 2.34 -19.63 2.16
N SER A 148 3.56 -19.25 2.51
CA SER A 148 4.20 -18.01 2.06
C SER A 148 4.42 -17.98 0.53
N ALA A 149 4.74 -19.11 -0.09
CA ALA A 149 4.86 -19.21 -1.55
C ALA A 149 3.49 -18.97 -2.23
N VAL A 150 2.42 -19.60 -1.73
CA VAL A 150 1.05 -19.37 -2.25
C VAL A 150 0.62 -17.91 -2.01
N LYS A 151 0.91 -17.34 -0.83
CA LYS A 151 0.69 -15.92 -0.56
C LYS A 151 1.37 -15.05 -1.60
N ALA A 152 2.65 -15.28 -1.89
CA ALA A 152 3.41 -14.48 -2.85
C ALA A 152 2.77 -14.49 -4.25
N VAL A 153 2.25 -15.62 -4.70
CA VAL A 153 1.53 -15.72 -5.99
C VAL A 153 0.21 -14.95 -5.96
N LEU A 154 -0.56 -15.07 -4.88
CA LEU A 154 -1.86 -14.41 -4.73
C LEU A 154 -1.72 -12.91 -4.45
N GLU A 155 -0.60 -12.46 -3.90
CA GLU A 155 -0.36 -11.07 -3.52
C GLU A 155 0.26 -10.24 -4.65
N VAL A 156 1.05 -10.82 -5.55
CA VAL A 156 1.81 -10.05 -6.55
C VAL A 156 1.40 -10.37 -7.99
N PRO A 157 1.71 -11.54 -8.60
CA PRO A 157 1.48 -11.73 -10.04
C PRO A 157 0.00 -11.79 -10.39
N LEU A 158 -0.78 -12.52 -9.62
CA LEU A 158 -2.17 -12.78 -9.97
C LEU A 158 -3.03 -11.51 -9.95
N PRO A 159 -2.96 -10.63 -8.93
CA PRO A 159 -3.66 -9.35 -8.95
C PRO A 159 -3.23 -8.44 -10.10
N LEU A 160 -1.92 -8.38 -10.40
CA LEU A 160 -1.41 -7.54 -11.49
C LEU A 160 -1.94 -8.01 -12.85
N ILE A 161 -1.94 -9.31 -13.10
CA ILE A 161 -2.53 -9.91 -14.32
C ILE A 161 -4.03 -9.60 -14.38
N LEU A 162 -4.76 -9.86 -13.31
CA LEU A 162 -6.21 -9.60 -13.24
C LEU A 162 -6.51 -8.14 -13.53
N VAL A 163 -5.84 -7.20 -12.85
CA VAL A 163 -6.08 -5.77 -13.05
C VAL A 163 -5.72 -5.33 -14.46
N SER A 164 -4.57 -5.75 -15.00
CA SER A 164 -4.10 -5.30 -16.31
C SER A 164 -4.96 -5.81 -17.47
N PHE A 165 -5.40 -7.05 -17.41
CA PHE A 165 -6.11 -7.68 -18.52
C PHE A 165 -7.65 -7.56 -18.42
N THR A 166 -8.18 -7.11 -17.27
CA THR A 166 -9.62 -6.95 -17.08
C THR A 166 -9.99 -5.55 -16.61
N ILE A 167 -9.67 -5.19 -15.36
CA ILE A 167 -10.11 -3.94 -14.72
C ILE A 167 -9.64 -2.71 -15.52
N ALA A 168 -8.36 -2.68 -15.89
CA ALA A 168 -7.79 -1.57 -16.66
C ALA A 168 -8.45 -1.40 -18.05
N ARG A 169 -8.85 -2.51 -18.68
CA ARG A 169 -9.59 -2.44 -19.96
C ARG A 169 -10.98 -1.83 -19.78
N PHE A 170 -11.70 -2.19 -18.72
CA PHE A 170 -12.99 -1.55 -18.43
C PHE A 170 -12.84 -0.06 -18.16
N ILE A 171 -11.80 0.34 -17.39
CA ILE A 171 -11.50 1.75 -17.15
C ILE A 171 -11.20 2.47 -18.48
N SER A 172 -10.33 1.90 -19.32
CA SER A 172 -9.95 2.48 -20.61
C SER A 172 -11.12 2.57 -21.61
N ALA A 173 -12.14 1.73 -21.44
CA ALA A 173 -13.37 1.76 -22.23
C ALA A 173 -14.44 2.71 -21.64
N GLY A 174 -14.13 3.47 -20.59
CA GLY A 174 -15.07 4.36 -19.92
C GLY A 174 -16.07 3.65 -18.98
N ASN A 175 -15.94 2.33 -18.79
CA ASN A 175 -16.86 1.52 -17.98
C ASN A 175 -16.38 1.39 -16.53
N LEU A 176 -16.26 2.52 -15.82
CA LEU A 176 -15.76 2.54 -14.45
C LEU A 176 -16.56 1.63 -13.49
N TRP A 177 -17.88 1.61 -13.61
CA TRP A 177 -18.73 0.77 -12.76
C TRP A 177 -18.50 -0.72 -12.93
N LEU A 178 -18.20 -1.18 -14.15
CA LEU A 178 -17.82 -2.59 -14.37
C LEU A 178 -16.45 -2.90 -13.74
N ALA A 179 -15.50 -1.97 -13.84
CA ALA A 179 -14.20 -2.11 -13.20
C ALA A 179 -14.32 -2.21 -11.67
N LEU A 180 -15.07 -1.30 -11.04
CA LEU A 180 -15.31 -1.30 -9.59
C LEU A 180 -16.16 -2.51 -9.17
N GLY A 181 -17.16 -2.90 -9.95
CA GLY A 181 -17.98 -4.10 -9.71
C GLY A 181 -17.17 -5.38 -9.69
N LEU A 182 -16.21 -5.53 -10.62
CA LEU A 182 -15.30 -6.67 -10.62
C LEU A 182 -14.37 -6.65 -9.40
N ALA A 183 -13.82 -5.49 -9.03
CA ALA A 183 -13.00 -5.38 -7.83
C ALA A 183 -13.79 -5.73 -6.55
N MET A 184 -15.05 -5.29 -6.44
CA MET A 184 -15.96 -5.66 -5.35
C MET A 184 -16.26 -7.17 -5.35
N ALA A 185 -16.50 -7.78 -6.52
CA ALA A 185 -16.74 -9.22 -6.62
C ALA A 185 -15.53 -10.02 -6.15
N VAL A 186 -14.32 -9.66 -6.57
CA VAL A 186 -13.07 -10.30 -6.11
C VAL A 186 -12.92 -10.16 -4.60
N LEU A 187 -13.22 -8.98 -4.04
CA LEU A 187 -13.17 -8.73 -2.61
C LEU A 187 -14.14 -9.61 -1.83
N LEU A 188 -15.41 -9.64 -2.22
CA LEU A 188 -16.45 -10.39 -1.53
C LEU A 188 -16.25 -11.90 -1.63
N VAL A 189 -15.85 -12.40 -2.80
CA VAL A 189 -15.54 -13.84 -2.99
C VAL A 189 -14.33 -14.22 -2.14
N SER A 190 -13.26 -13.43 -2.17
CA SER A 190 -12.07 -13.71 -1.35
C SER A 190 -12.37 -13.64 0.14
N MET A 191 -13.18 -12.69 0.59
CA MET A 191 -13.66 -12.61 1.96
C MET A 191 -14.45 -13.87 2.33
N ALA A 192 -15.45 -14.25 1.53
CA ALA A 192 -16.27 -15.44 1.79
C ALA A 192 -15.44 -16.73 1.90
N LEU A 193 -14.46 -16.90 1.00
CA LEU A 193 -13.53 -18.03 1.07
C LEU A 193 -12.65 -17.97 2.32
N THR A 194 -12.18 -16.78 2.72
CA THR A 194 -11.38 -16.62 3.94
C THR A 194 -12.18 -16.91 5.21
N MET A 195 -13.49 -16.67 5.21
CA MET A 195 -14.35 -17.06 6.33
C MET A 195 -14.40 -18.59 6.56
N LEU A 196 -13.96 -19.40 5.60
CA LEU A 196 -13.83 -20.85 5.75
C LEU A 196 -12.50 -21.29 6.39
N ALA A 197 -11.55 -20.37 6.64
CA ALA A 197 -10.28 -20.69 7.29
C ALA A 197 -10.52 -21.35 8.67
N PRO A 198 -9.69 -22.33 9.10
CA PRO A 198 -9.95 -23.14 10.31
C PRO A 198 -9.58 -22.41 11.61
N GLU A 199 -10.07 -21.20 11.80
CA GLU A 199 -9.80 -20.40 13.00
C GLU A 199 -10.70 -20.83 14.17
N ARG A 200 -10.10 -20.83 15.38
CA ARG A 200 -10.81 -21.13 16.63
C ARG A 200 -10.97 -19.87 17.47
N PRO A 201 -12.07 -19.75 18.24
CA PRO A 201 -12.19 -18.67 19.22
C PRO A 201 -11.05 -18.71 20.23
N LEU A 202 -10.55 -17.54 20.61
CA LEU A 202 -9.56 -17.40 21.66
C LEU A 202 -10.28 -17.39 23.02
N PRO A 203 -9.89 -18.23 24.00
CA PRO A 203 -10.37 -18.14 25.37
C PRO A 203 -10.04 -16.77 25.97
N LYS A 204 -10.96 -16.18 26.74
CA LYS A 204 -10.77 -14.84 27.34
C LYS A 204 -9.53 -14.75 28.25
N GLU A 205 -9.20 -15.84 28.91
CA GLU A 205 -8.05 -15.96 29.82
C GLU A 205 -6.69 -15.92 29.10
N GLU A 206 -6.67 -16.28 27.81
CA GLU A 206 -5.46 -16.30 26.99
C GLU A 206 -5.24 -14.98 26.20
N ALA A 207 -6.15 -14.00 26.34
CA ALA A 207 -6.02 -12.73 25.63
C ALA A 207 -4.81 -11.92 26.12
N PRO A 208 -3.85 -11.52 25.23
CA PRO A 208 -2.65 -10.80 25.65
C PRO A 208 -3.01 -9.42 26.23
N PRO A 209 -2.19 -8.88 27.16
CA PRO A 209 -2.43 -7.54 27.71
C PRO A 209 -2.29 -6.45 26.63
N LEU A 210 -2.98 -5.32 26.81
CA LEU A 210 -2.91 -4.18 25.90
C LEU A 210 -1.61 -3.39 26.17
N ASP A 211 -0.69 -3.41 25.22
CA ASP A 211 0.50 -2.58 25.25
C ASP A 211 0.37 -1.42 24.28
N TRP A 212 0.29 -0.20 24.83
CA TRP A 212 0.18 1.03 24.06
C TRP A 212 1.55 1.60 23.63
N ALA A 213 2.65 1.17 24.25
CA ALA A 213 3.96 1.74 23.97
C ALA A 213 4.42 1.57 22.51
N PRO A 214 4.25 0.42 21.84
CA PRO A 214 4.56 0.29 20.42
C PRO A 214 3.70 1.20 19.53
N ILE A 215 2.41 1.37 19.87
CA ILE A 215 1.51 2.24 19.10
C ILE A 215 1.90 3.70 19.26
N LEU A 216 2.18 4.16 20.48
CA LEU A 216 2.61 5.54 20.72
C LEU A 216 3.92 5.85 19.99
N ARG A 217 4.87 4.92 19.95
CA ARG A 217 6.10 5.06 19.15
C ARG A 217 5.80 5.15 17.65
N LEU A 218 4.88 4.32 17.15
CA LEU A 218 4.45 4.37 15.76
C LEU A 218 3.76 5.69 15.43
N VAL A 219 2.87 6.18 16.30
CA VAL A 219 2.23 7.51 16.15
C VAL A 219 3.28 8.62 16.13
N ALA A 220 4.25 8.60 17.03
CA ALA A 220 5.34 9.57 17.05
C ALA A 220 6.17 9.53 15.76
N MET A 221 6.54 8.35 15.28
CA MET A 221 7.25 8.20 14.00
C MET A 221 6.42 8.72 12.82
N ALA A 222 5.14 8.38 12.77
CA ALA A 222 4.22 8.83 11.74
C ALA A 222 4.07 10.37 11.75
N ALA A 223 3.93 10.99 12.92
CA ALA A 223 3.85 12.43 13.06
C ALA A 223 5.13 13.13 12.57
N VAL A 224 6.29 12.59 12.94
CA VAL A 224 7.59 13.11 12.49
C VAL A 224 7.74 13.02 10.96
N PHE A 225 7.44 11.87 10.37
CA PHE A 225 7.50 11.72 8.90
C PHE A 225 6.55 12.68 8.20
N THR A 226 5.32 12.83 8.72
CA THR A 226 4.34 13.76 8.17
C THR A 226 4.87 15.19 8.23
N ALA A 227 5.42 15.62 9.38
CA ALA A 227 6.00 16.94 9.52
C ALA A 227 7.17 17.19 8.56
N ILE A 228 8.05 16.21 8.37
CA ILE A 228 9.17 16.28 7.41
C ILE A 228 8.63 16.43 5.97
N ILE A 229 7.66 15.60 5.57
CA ILE A 229 7.12 15.63 4.20
C ILE A 229 6.39 16.95 3.94
N LEU A 230 5.56 17.42 4.89
CA LEU A 230 4.85 18.69 4.75
C LEU A 230 5.82 19.88 4.75
N GLY A 231 6.83 19.88 5.62
CA GLY A 231 7.86 20.91 5.67
C GLY A 231 8.69 20.99 4.39
N LEU A 232 9.17 19.86 3.89
CA LEU A 232 9.91 19.81 2.62
C LEU A 232 9.01 20.13 1.43
N GLY A 233 7.76 19.68 1.43
CA GLY A 233 6.78 20.05 0.43
C GLY A 233 6.47 21.54 0.41
N ALA A 234 6.41 22.20 1.58
CA ALA A 234 6.30 23.65 1.68
C ALA A 234 7.56 24.35 1.14
N ALA A 235 8.75 23.87 1.50
CA ALA A 235 10.01 24.40 0.99
C ALA A 235 10.12 24.30 -0.53
N VAL A 236 9.76 23.14 -1.12
CA VAL A 236 9.73 22.95 -2.58
C VAL A 236 8.72 23.89 -3.25
N ARG A 237 7.55 24.14 -2.64
CA ARG A 237 6.57 25.10 -3.17
C ARG A 237 7.09 26.54 -3.14
N LEU A 238 7.80 26.96 -2.09
CA LEU A 238 8.43 28.27 -2.01
C LEU A 238 9.50 28.49 -3.10
N LEU A 239 10.12 27.40 -3.56
CA LEU A 239 11.04 27.42 -4.72
C LEU A 239 10.30 27.39 -6.07
N GLY A 240 9.01 27.10 -6.07
CA GLY A 240 8.19 26.98 -7.29
C GLY A 240 8.12 28.29 -8.07
N ASP A 241 7.89 29.42 -7.39
CA ASP A 241 7.79 30.74 -8.04
C ASP A 241 9.13 31.17 -8.70
N PRO A 242 10.30 31.09 -8.02
CA PRO A 242 11.59 31.31 -8.67
C PRO A 242 11.87 30.34 -9.82
N LEU A 243 11.50 29.08 -9.71
CA LEU A 243 11.68 28.09 -10.77
C LEU A 243 10.76 28.38 -11.97
N ALA A 244 9.52 28.84 -11.74
CA ALA A 244 8.59 29.21 -12.79
C ALA A 244 9.09 30.43 -13.62
N ALA A 245 9.96 31.25 -13.06
CA ALA A 245 10.59 32.36 -13.78
C ALA A 245 11.65 31.90 -14.82
N ILE A 246 12.10 30.64 -14.74
CA ILE A 246 13.05 30.04 -15.70
C ILE A 246 12.28 29.62 -16.96
N THR A 247 12.43 30.41 -18.03
CA THR A 247 11.72 30.15 -19.30
C THR A 247 12.40 29.08 -20.17
N ALA A 248 13.65 28.74 -19.91
CA ALA A 248 14.41 27.75 -20.66
C ALA A 248 14.18 26.33 -20.16
N PRO A 249 13.48 25.45 -20.91
CA PRO A 249 13.18 24.07 -20.45
C PRO A 249 14.45 23.26 -20.17
N ALA A 250 15.54 23.52 -20.86
CA ALA A 250 16.81 22.86 -20.67
C ALA A 250 17.46 23.12 -19.31
N LEU A 251 17.15 24.24 -18.66
CA LEU A 251 17.59 24.57 -17.30
C LEU A 251 16.52 24.21 -16.25
N LEU A 252 15.25 24.46 -16.56
CA LEU A 252 14.14 24.20 -15.61
C LEU A 252 14.05 22.71 -15.22
N LEU A 253 14.10 21.80 -16.20
CA LEU A 253 13.94 20.37 -15.94
C LEU A 253 15.04 19.78 -15.03
N PRO A 254 16.35 20.03 -15.28
CA PRO A 254 17.40 19.55 -14.38
C PRO A 254 17.31 20.16 -12.96
N ILE A 255 17.05 21.47 -12.86
CA ILE A 255 16.98 22.14 -11.55
C ILE A 255 15.78 21.64 -10.76
N ALA A 256 14.59 21.56 -11.35
CA ALA A 256 13.40 21.01 -10.69
C ALA A 256 13.60 19.53 -10.30
N GLY A 257 14.20 18.73 -11.18
CA GLY A 257 14.53 17.33 -10.90
C GLY A 257 15.52 17.20 -9.75
N LEU A 258 16.60 17.98 -9.74
CA LEU A 258 17.60 17.97 -8.67
C LEU A 258 16.98 18.41 -7.33
N THR A 259 16.15 19.45 -7.33
CA THR A 259 15.43 19.91 -6.12
C THR A 259 14.55 18.81 -5.56
N GLY A 260 13.80 18.11 -6.42
CA GLY A 260 12.98 16.98 -6.01
C GLY A 260 13.79 15.82 -5.42
N VAL A 261 14.87 15.44 -6.08
CA VAL A 261 15.79 14.38 -5.60
C VAL A 261 16.42 14.75 -4.27
N LEU A 262 16.90 15.98 -4.11
CA LEU A 262 17.46 16.46 -2.84
C LEU A 262 16.42 16.46 -1.72
N ALA A 263 15.18 16.88 -1.99
CA ALA A 263 14.11 16.84 -1.01
C ALA A 263 13.82 15.38 -0.56
N ILE A 264 13.81 14.41 -1.49
CA ILE A 264 13.64 12.99 -1.18
C ILE A 264 14.81 12.48 -0.32
N ILE A 265 16.06 12.78 -0.70
CA ILE A 265 17.24 12.35 0.06
C ILE A 265 17.19 12.91 1.50
N ILE A 266 16.87 14.20 1.65
CA ILE A 266 16.74 14.83 2.97
C ILE A 266 15.59 14.17 3.76
N ALA A 267 14.44 13.96 3.15
CA ALA A 267 13.29 13.31 3.79
C ALA A 267 13.64 11.91 4.32
N VAL A 268 14.31 11.10 3.48
CA VAL A 268 14.74 9.74 3.85
C VAL A 268 15.81 9.81 4.94
N ALA A 269 16.85 10.62 4.78
CA ALA A 269 17.94 10.69 5.74
C ALA A 269 17.47 11.16 7.13
N VAL A 270 16.74 12.27 7.18
CA VAL A 270 16.23 12.84 8.44
C VAL A 270 15.16 11.93 9.04
N GLY A 271 14.22 11.44 8.20
CA GLY A 271 13.15 10.54 8.62
C GLY A 271 13.67 9.24 9.21
N VAL A 272 14.66 8.60 8.58
CA VAL A 272 15.29 7.38 9.10
C VAL A 272 16.05 7.67 10.39
N TRP A 273 16.86 8.73 10.42
CA TRP A 273 17.65 9.08 11.59
C TRP A 273 16.78 9.28 12.83
N ILE A 274 15.65 9.97 12.70
CA ILE A 274 14.73 10.19 13.81
C ILE A 274 13.97 8.89 14.16
N SER A 275 13.46 8.18 13.16
CA SER A 275 12.63 6.98 13.36
C SER A 275 13.38 5.83 14.02
N VAL A 276 14.64 5.60 13.62
CA VAL A 276 15.48 4.57 14.25
C VAL A 276 15.69 4.90 15.72
N ARG A 277 15.91 6.17 16.07
CA ARG A 277 16.08 6.60 17.47
C ARG A 277 14.82 6.48 18.30
N ILE A 278 13.66 6.77 17.74
CA ILE A 278 12.37 6.57 18.41
C ILE A 278 12.11 5.07 18.63
N SER A 279 12.47 4.23 17.64
CA SER A 279 12.17 2.80 17.65
C SER A 279 13.05 2.02 18.64
N ILE A 280 14.37 2.16 18.56
CA ILE A 280 15.33 1.35 19.32
C ILE A 280 16.16 2.15 20.35
N GLY A 281 16.01 3.47 20.37
CA GLY A 281 16.77 4.37 21.24
C GLY A 281 18.15 4.75 20.70
N ASN A 282 18.74 5.82 21.25
CA ASN A 282 19.99 6.41 20.75
C ASN A 282 21.18 5.44 20.84
N ARG A 283 21.36 4.73 21.96
CA ARG A 283 22.50 3.83 22.18
C ARG A 283 22.44 2.63 21.24
N ALA A 284 21.28 1.93 21.18
CA ALA A 284 21.12 0.78 20.30
C ALA A 284 21.22 1.16 18.81
N ALA A 285 20.83 2.37 18.43
CA ALA A 285 21.01 2.88 17.06
C ALA A 285 22.48 3.09 16.69
N GLN A 286 23.31 3.55 17.62
CA GLN A 286 24.75 3.70 17.43
C GLN A 286 25.48 2.36 17.37
N ASP A 287 25.08 1.42 18.22
CA ASP A 287 25.69 0.07 18.31
C ASP A 287 25.31 -0.82 17.10
N ASN A 288 24.24 -0.51 16.39
CA ASN A 288 23.73 -1.30 15.26
C ASN A 288 23.58 -0.47 13.96
N PRO A 289 24.67 0.03 13.36
CA PRO A 289 24.59 0.81 12.12
C PRO A 289 24.01 0.02 10.95
N SER A 290 24.19 -1.30 10.92
CA SER A 290 23.61 -2.18 9.90
C SER A 290 22.09 -2.12 9.86
N PHE A 291 21.43 -1.97 11.02
CA PHE A 291 19.97 -1.80 11.08
C PHE A 291 19.54 -0.49 10.44
N THR A 292 20.26 0.61 10.71
CA THR A 292 19.97 1.92 10.11
C THR A 292 20.11 1.86 8.58
N TRP A 293 21.17 1.25 8.06
CA TRP A 293 21.37 1.08 6.61
C TRP A 293 20.31 0.18 5.98
N TRP A 294 19.87 -0.86 6.67
CA TRP A 294 18.76 -1.70 6.22
C TRP A 294 17.46 -0.89 6.09
N VAL A 295 17.15 -0.02 7.07
CA VAL A 295 15.97 0.86 7.01
C VAL A 295 16.08 1.86 5.86
N VAL A 296 17.28 2.48 5.65
CA VAL A 296 17.53 3.40 4.53
C VAL A 296 17.28 2.71 3.19
N ASN A 297 17.88 1.53 2.97
CA ASN A 297 17.72 0.75 1.75
C ASN A 297 16.23 0.42 1.50
N ARG A 298 15.55 -0.07 2.53
CA ARG A 298 14.13 -0.44 2.45
C ARG A 298 13.25 0.76 2.09
N LEU A 299 13.47 1.91 2.72
CA LEU A 299 12.72 3.13 2.43
C LEU A 299 13.05 3.69 1.05
N ALA A 300 14.30 3.73 0.64
CA ALA A 300 14.69 4.19 -0.68
C ALA A 300 14.02 3.35 -1.79
N PHE A 301 14.01 2.03 -1.62
CA PHE A 301 13.32 1.12 -2.53
C PHE A 301 11.82 1.40 -2.58
N PHE A 302 11.16 1.52 -1.43
CA PHE A 302 9.72 1.82 -1.39
C PHE A 302 9.38 3.19 -1.95
N VAL A 303 10.18 4.22 -1.67
CA VAL A 303 9.99 5.56 -2.25
C VAL A 303 10.06 5.49 -3.77
N GLY A 304 11.07 4.83 -4.33
CA GLY A 304 11.22 4.69 -5.78
C GLY A 304 10.04 3.96 -6.42
N THR A 305 9.70 2.78 -5.93
CA THR A 305 8.62 1.95 -6.50
C THR A 305 7.24 2.57 -6.32
N THR A 306 6.96 3.18 -5.16
CA THR A 306 5.66 3.80 -4.88
C THR A 306 5.44 5.05 -5.72
N ASN A 307 6.46 5.90 -5.90
CA ASN A 307 6.34 7.08 -6.76
C ASN A 307 6.12 6.69 -8.21
N LEU A 308 6.86 5.70 -8.72
CA LEU A 308 6.65 5.19 -10.07
C LEU A 308 5.22 4.71 -10.26
N SER A 309 4.71 3.89 -9.35
CA SER A 309 3.33 3.37 -9.40
C SER A 309 2.28 4.47 -9.30
N THR A 310 2.49 5.45 -8.39
CA THR A 310 1.50 6.50 -8.12
C THR A 310 1.33 7.45 -9.31
N PHE A 311 2.43 7.81 -9.96
CA PHE A 311 2.42 8.81 -11.03
C PHE A 311 2.54 8.22 -12.45
N ALA A 312 2.54 6.89 -12.59
CA ALA A 312 2.68 6.21 -13.88
C ALA A 312 1.69 6.70 -14.93
N ILE A 313 0.41 6.88 -14.57
CA ILE A 313 -0.63 7.38 -15.47
C ILE A 313 -0.27 8.77 -15.99
N TYR A 314 0.11 9.70 -15.11
CA TYR A 314 0.45 11.07 -15.49
C TYR A 314 1.71 11.13 -16.36
N PHE A 315 2.70 10.29 -16.05
CA PHE A 315 3.91 10.16 -16.85
C PHE A 315 3.61 9.67 -18.27
N LEU A 316 2.79 8.62 -18.40
CA LEU A 316 2.42 8.06 -19.70
C LEU A 316 1.55 9.03 -20.52
N GLN A 317 0.63 9.75 -19.90
CA GLN A 317 -0.12 10.81 -20.56
C GLN A 317 0.79 11.88 -21.14
N ALA A 318 1.74 12.38 -20.33
CA ALA A 318 2.64 13.45 -20.75
C ALA A 318 3.62 13.01 -21.85
N ARG A 319 4.08 11.74 -21.83
CA ARG A 319 5.09 11.24 -22.78
C ARG A 319 4.48 10.68 -24.06
N LEU A 320 3.33 10.02 -23.98
CA LEU A 320 2.71 9.36 -25.13
C LEU A 320 1.52 10.16 -25.71
N GLY A 321 1.17 11.31 -25.12
CA GLY A 321 0.03 12.11 -25.54
C GLY A 321 -1.31 11.39 -25.39
N LEU A 322 -1.40 10.43 -24.44
CA LEU A 322 -2.60 9.62 -24.28
C LEU A 322 -3.72 10.39 -23.62
N GLU A 323 -4.94 10.20 -24.14
CA GLU A 323 -6.14 10.66 -23.45
C GLU A 323 -6.25 10.05 -22.04
N ARG A 324 -6.89 10.77 -21.14
CA ARG A 324 -6.95 10.45 -19.72
C ARG A 324 -7.27 8.98 -19.43
N GLU A 325 -8.37 8.46 -19.97
CA GLU A 325 -8.82 7.10 -19.68
C GLU A 325 -7.98 6.03 -20.40
N LYS A 326 -7.50 6.33 -21.60
CA LYS A 326 -6.66 5.42 -22.40
C LYS A 326 -5.29 5.14 -21.78
N ALA A 327 -4.83 5.97 -20.84
CA ALA A 327 -3.58 5.75 -20.12
C ALA A 327 -3.65 4.63 -19.08
N ALA A 328 -4.84 4.20 -18.64
CA ALA A 328 -4.99 3.17 -17.62
C ALA A 328 -4.46 1.80 -18.07
N GLY A 329 -4.73 1.40 -19.32
CA GLY A 329 -4.22 0.14 -19.89
C GLY A 329 -2.68 0.05 -19.92
N PRO A 330 -1.98 0.98 -20.59
CA PRO A 330 -0.52 1.04 -20.60
C PRO A 330 0.10 1.15 -19.19
N ALA A 331 -0.52 1.91 -18.26
CA ALA A 331 -0.04 1.99 -16.88
C ALA A 331 -0.13 0.64 -16.16
N ALA A 332 -1.23 -0.08 -16.31
CA ALA A 332 -1.40 -1.40 -15.72
C ALA A 332 -0.43 -2.42 -16.31
N LEU A 333 -0.20 -2.40 -17.63
CA LEU A 333 0.81 -3.26 -18.29
C LEU A 333 2.22 -2.97 -17.78
N LEU A 334 2.58 -1.69 -17.63
CA LEU A 334 3.87 -1.30 -17.05
C LEU A 334 4.05 -1.89 -15.64
N MET A 335 3.01 -1.80 -14.79
CA MET A 335 3.04 -2.38 -13.45
C MET A 335 3.16 -3.91 -13.49
N THR A 336 2.51 -4.57 -14.45
CA THR A 336 2.63 -6.03 -14.63
C THR A 336 4.06 -6.43 -15.02
N VAL A 337 4.69 -5.69 -15.94
CA VAL A 337 6.08 -5.93 -16.34
C VAL A 337 7.01 -5.78 -15.13
N ILE A 338 6.86 -4.69 -14.37
CA ILE A 338 7.61 -4.48 -13.13
C ILE A 338 7.40 -5.64 -12.15
N GLY A 339 6.15 -6.07 -11.94
CA GLY A 339 5.82 -7.20 -11.06
C GLY A 339 6.47 -8.51 -11.48
N VAL A 340 6.51 -8.80 -12.79
CA VAL A 340 7.20 -9.97 -13.34
C VAL A 340 8.70 -9.91 -13.05
N PHE A 341 9.35 -8.76 -13.27
CA PHE A 341 10.78 -8.61 -12.95
C PHE A 341 11.09 -8.70 -11.46
N ILE A 342 10.19 -8.21 -10.59
CA ILE A 342 10.31 -8.39 -9.13
C ILE A 342 10.28 -9.88 -8.78
N LEU A 343 9.38 -10.66 -9.36
CA LEU A 343 9.30 -12.09 -9.13
C LEU A 343 10.54 -12.85 -9.68
N LEU A 344 10.99 -12.49 -10.88
CA LEU A 344 12.20 -13.08 -11.47
C LEU A 344 13.44 -12.77 -10.63
N ALA A 345 13.51 -11.60 -10.00
CA ALA A 345 14.59 -11.23 -9.11
C ALA A 345 14.51 -11.92 -7.73
N ALA A 346 13.30 -12.25 -7.25
CA ALA A 346 13.10 -12.86 -5.94
C ALA A 346 13.75 -14.25 -5.84
N VAL A 347 13.71 -15.08 -6.90
CA VAL A 347 14.30 -16.42 -6.91
C VAL A 347 15.83 -16.37 -6.82
N PRO A 348 16.56 -15.64 -7.69
CA PRO A 348 18.02 -15.52 -7.56
C PRO A 348 18.46 -14.87 -6.25
N SER A 349 17.70 -13.88 -5.74
CA SER A 349 18.02 -13.21 -4.47
C SER A 349 17.96 -14.16 -3.28
N GLY A 350 17.01 -15.11 -3.28
CA GLY A 350 16.95 -16.17 -2.27
C GLY A 350 18.21 -17.04 -2.28
N PHE A 351 18.60 -17.57 -3.44
CA PHE A 351 19.82 -18.38 -3.58
C PHE A 351 21.08 -17.62 -3.22
N LEU A 352 21.18 -16.34 -3.61
CA LEU A 352 22.32 -15.50 -3.22
C LEU A 352 22.34 -15.25 -1.71
N GLY A 353 21.15 -15.06 -1.09
CA GLY A 353 21.00 -14.92 0.36
C GLY A 353 21.51 -16.12 1.14
N ASP A 354 21.16 -17.30 0.69
CA ASP A 354 21.61 -18.55 1.30
C ASP A 354 23.12 -18.78 1.12
N ARG A 355 23.68 -18.41 -0.03
CA ARG A 355 25.09 -18.62 -0.37
C ARG A 355 26.04 -17.60 0.29
N PHE A 356 25.68 -16.32 0.31
CA PHE A 356 26.55 -15.21 0.78
C PHE A 356 26.19 -14.69 2.18
N GLY A 357 25.08 -15.19 2.73
CA GLY A 357 24.53 -14.75 4.01
C GLY A 357 23.70 -13.47 3.89
N HIS A 358 22.55 -13.48 4.49
CA HIS A 358 21.54 -12.38 4.41
C HIS A 358 22.10 -11.02 4.82
N LYS A 359 23.06 -10.99 5.78
CA LYS A 359 23.69 -9.73 6.24
C LYS A 359 24.52 -9.03 5.15
N ARG A 360 25.17 -9.79 4.26
CA ARG A 360 26.02 -9.23 3.20
C ARG A 360 25.24 -8.73 1.98
N LEU A 361 24.04 -9.25 1.76
CA LEU A 361 23.20 -8.86 0.64
C LEU A 361 22.32 -7.63 0.94
N VAL A 362 22.12 -7.33 2.22
CA VAL A 362 21.32 -6.19 2.66
C VAL A 362 22.15 -4.91 2.82
N LEU A 363 23.45 -5.04 2.98
CA LEU A 363 24.42 -3.94 3.05
C LEU A 363 25.03 -3.64 1.69
#